data_9e5a140e2827c288f0033b171a3f266e
#
_entry.id   9e5a140e2827c288f0033b171a3f266e
#
_cell.length_a   1.000
_cell.length_b   1.000
_cell.length_c   1.000
_cell.angle_alpha   90.00
_cell.angle_beta   90.00
_cell.angle_gamma   90.00
#
_symmetry.space_group_name_H-M   'P 1'
#
loop_
_entity.id
_entity.type
_entity.pdbx_description
1 polymer ?
#
loop_
_entity_poly.entity_id
_entity_poly.type
_entity_poly.pdbx_seq_one_letter_code
_entity_poly.pdbx_strand_id
1 'polypeptide(L)'
;MDKARTTGAVSADKGDAIDVTDTTGYGGARLSATVILLRDDADGMKVWVQERVLSMLNYPGLTVFPGGGVDTRDFPGRSWDDGELWQGRSAISLARQLGVTKYKARAILFAAVRELFEETGIFLAVDGTGEVLSDARTYHDQRMTLETHELSLTDVLQKNKLAVCGDLLHPFARWVGNSESGMWFDTFSFLAANPEGQEPDAETDEADDANWFSPSLLMDGWRAGLVRFAPPTWMQIMELTSYDSAAEIIEAAKHRTITPVVGDPVDDPRMEEYFYRAPQDRIGRKL
;
A
#
# COMPACT_ATOMS: atom_id res chain seq x y z
N MET A 1 35.73 -33.25 54.81
CA MET A 1 35.78 -31.93 54.16
C MET A 1 35.16 -32.08 52.78
N ASP A 2 33.86 -31.91 52.75
CA ASP A 2 33.04 -32.12 51.56
C ASP A 2 32.84 -30.80 50.83
N LYS A 3 33.22 -30.74 49.54
CA LYS A 3 32.98 -29.57 48.67
C LYS A 3 31.66 -29.82 47.93
N ALA A 4 30.67 -29.09 48.37
CA ALA A 4 29.40 -28.99 47.65
C ALA A 4 29.60 -28.39 46.25
N ARG A 5 29.22 -29.13 45.21
CA ARG A 5 29.02 -28.66 43.84
C ARG A 5 27.71 -27.94 43.74
N THR A 6 27.75 -26.65 43.53
CA THR A 6 26.58 -25.82 43.18
C THR A 6 26.33 -25.99 41.66
N THR A 7 25.27 -26.69 41.29
CA THR A 7 24.76 -26.74 39.93
C THR A 7 23.98 -25.47 39.68
N GLY A 8 24.57 -24.56 38.90
CA GLY A 8 23.87 -23.41 38.36
C GLY A 8 22.79 -23.87 37.38
N ALA A 9 21.54 -23.60 37.71
CA ALA A 9 20.44 -23.77 36.79
C ALA A 9 20.58 -22.70 35.66
N VAL A 10 20.76 -23.19 34.44
CA VAL A 10 20.66 -22.39 33.24
C VAL A 10 19.20 -21.95 33.10
N SER A 11 18.92 -20.70 33.32
CA SER A 11 17.64 -20.06 32.98
C SER A 11 17.38 -20.30 31.51
N ALA A 12 16.37 -21.08 31.17
CA ALA A 12 15.86 -21.17 29.81
C ALA A 12 15.34 -19.78 29.41
N ASP A 13 16.00 -19.21 28.42
CA ASP A 13 15.60 -17.99 27.73
C ASP A 13 14.17 -18.24 27.22
N LYS A 14 13.20 -17.53 27.79
CA LYS A 14 11.84 -17.49 27.26
C LYS A 14 11.94 -16.74 25.97
N GLY A 15 12.06 -17.45 24.85
CA GLY A 15 11.98 -16.82 23.54
C GLY A 15 10.73 -15.94 23.51
N ASP A 16 10.94 -14.66 23.23
CA ASP A 16 9.89 -13.66 23.13
C ASP A 16 8.79 -14.22 22.20
N ALA A 17 7.57 -14.29 22.73
CA ALA A 17 6.43 -14.73 21.93
C ALA A 17 6.29 -13.74 20.76
N ILE A 18 6.32 -14.24 19.52
CA ILE A 18 6.14 -13.40 18.34
C ILE A 18 4.77 -12.73 18.46
N ASP A 19 4.78 -11.41 18.61
CA ASP A 19 3.56 -10.62 18.53
C ASP A 19 3.07 -10.63 17.07
N VAL A 20 1.99 -11.38 16.85
CA VAL A 20 1.42 -11.56 15.51
C VAL A 20 0.61 -10.37 15.04
N THR A 21 0.38 -9.38 15.88
CA THR A 21 -0.33 -8.13 15.58
C THR A 21 0.58 -6.92 15.58
N ASP A 22 1.89 -7.13 15.55
CA ASP A 22 2.89 -6.05 15.52
C ASP A 22 2.81 -5.25 14.22
N THR A 23 2.35 -3.99 14.31
CA THR A 23 2.22 -3.03 13.20
C THR A 23 3.49 -2.23 12.94
N THR A 24 4.63 -2.56 13.57
CA THR A 24 5.90 -1.87 13.36
C THR A 24 6.70 -2.47 12.22
N GLY A 25 7.36 -1.63 11.45
CA GLY A 25 8.21 -1.98 10.33
C GLY A 25 9.69 -1.72 10.60
N TYR A 26 10.39 -1.31 9.55
CA TYR A 26 11.83 -1.00 9.59
C TYR A 26 12.14 0.08 10.63
N GLY A 27 13.08 -0.21 11.53
CA GLY A 27 13.51 0.75 12.55
C GLY A 27 12.42 1.22 13.51
N GLY A 28 11.30 0.49 13.66
CA GLY A 28 10.17 0.88 14.48
C GLY A 28 9.16 1.81 13.78
N ALA A 29 9.32 2.08 12.48
CA ALA A 29 8.38 2.86 11.69
C ALA A 29 7.01 2.17 11.63
N ARG A 30 5.93 2.94 11.53
CA ARG A 30 4.58 2.41 11.35
C ARG A 30 4.42 1.77 9.97
N LEU A 31 3.94 0.53 9.92
CA LEU A 31 3.61 -0.12 8.66
C LEU A 31 2.48 0.62 7.94
N SER A 32 2.61 0.75 6.62
CA SER A 32 1.55 1.28 5.75
C SER A 32 1.57 0.60 4.39
N ALA A 33 0.46 0.67 3.69
CA ALA A 33 0.28 0.10 2.37
C ALA A 33 -0.35 1.11 1.42
N THR A 34 0.08 1.11 0.18
CA THR A 34 -0.40 1.98 -0.89
C THR A 34 -0.68 1.16 -2.15
N VAL A 35 -1.75 1.45 -2.86
CA VAL A 35 -2.10 0.76 -4.10
C VAL A 35 -2.02 1.73 -5.28
N ILE A 36 -1.19 1.38 -6.25
CA ILE A 36 -1.09 2.04 -7.54
C ILE A 36 -2.07 1.32 -8.46
N LEU A 37 -3.28 1.84 -8.54
CA LEU A 37 -4.35 1.28 -9.36
C LEU A 37 -4.16 1.71 -10.80
N LEU A 38 -4.12 0.74 -11.71
CA LEU A 38 -3.81 0.91 -13.12
C LEU A 38 -4.94 0.40 -14.01
N ARG A 39 -5.15 1.04 -15.15
CA ARG A 39 -5.95 0.50 -16.27
C ARG A 39 -5.34 0.90 -17.60
N ASP A 40 -5.69 0.18 -18.64
CA ASP A 40 -5.35 0.53 -20.02
C ASP A 40 -6.59 1.08 -20.72
N ASP A 41 -6.51 2.33 -21.16
CA ASP A 41 -7.52 3.00 -21.99
C ASP A 41 -7.08 3.03 -23.46
N ALA A 42 -7.96 3.50 -24.34
CA ALA A 42 -7.66 3.58 -25.79
C ALA A 42 -6.44 4.48 -26.10
N ASP A 43 -6.10 5.41 -25.24
CA ASP A 43 -4.99 6.35 -25.35
C ASP A 43 -3.78 6.00 -24.44
N GLY A 44 -3.74 4.77 -23.90
CA GLY A 44 -2.65 4.20 -23.12
C GLY A 44 -2.96 4.01 -21.65
N MET A 45 -1.93 3.62 -20.91
CA MET A 45 -2.02 3.34 -19.47
C MET A 45 -2.41 4.58 -18.67
N LYS A 46 -3.33 4.37 -17.71
CA LYS A 46 -3.75 5.35 -16.72
C LYS A 46 -3.46 4.84 -15.32
N VAL A 47 -3.24 5.77 -14.41
CA VAL A 47 -3.10 5.54 -12.99
C VAL A 47 -4.13 6.40 -12.24
N TRP A 48 -4.77 5.81 -11.23
CA TRP A 48 -5.66 6.54 -10.34
C TRP A 48 -4.85 7.28 -9.29
N VAL A 49 -5.12 8.57 -9.15
CA VAL A 49 -4.53 9.42 -8.10
C VAL A 49 -5.59 10.31 -7.50
N GLN A 50 -5.33 10.75 -6.27
CA GLN A 50 -6.22 11.63 -5.52
C GLN A 50 -5.43 12.78 -4.89
N GLU A 51 -6.04 13.97 -4.80
CA GLU A 51 -5.49 15.12 -4.11
C GLU A 51 -6.02 15.12 -2.67
N ARG A 52 -5.11 15.04 -1.70
CA ARG A 52 -5.47 15.02 -0.28
C ARG A 52 -6.00 16.37 0.17
N VAL A 53 -7.08 16.36 0.96
CA VAL A 53 -7.65 17.58 1.54
C VAL A 53 -6.62 18.34 2.38
N LEU A 54 -6.70 19.66 2.36
CA LEU A 54 -5.74 20.53 3.06
C LEU A 54 -5.81 20.40 4.60
N SER A 55 -6.88 19.84 5.15
CA SER A 55 -7.05 19.59 6.59
C SER A 55 -6.31 18.37 7.11
N MET A 56 -5.76 17.53 6.23
CA MET A 56 -5.04 16.32 6.63
C MET A 56 -3.74 16.65 7.36
N LEU A 57 -3.46 15.87 8.43
CA LEU A 57 -2.23 16.03 9.23
C LEU A 57 -0.95 15.68 8.45
N ASN A 58 -1.04 14.70 7.55
CA ASN A 58 0.08 14.23 6.75
C ASN A 58 -0.19 14.49 5.28
N TYR A 59 0.78 15.11 4.61
CA TYR A 59 0.78 15.35 3.16
C TYR A 59 -0.42 16.15 2.61
N PRO A 60 -0.83 17.28 3.25
CA PRO A 60 -1.96 18.09 2.79
C PRO A 60 -1.73 18.65 1.39
N GLY A 61 -2.73 18.54 0.52
CA GLY A 61 -2.69 19.03 -0.86
C GLY A 61 -1.60 18.38 -1.72
N LEU A 62 -1.13 17.19 -1.36
CA LEU A 62 -0.32 16.37 -2.25
C LEU A 62 -1.21 15.43 -3.06
N THR A 63 -0.79 15.19 -4.28
CA THR A 63 -1.37 14.12 -5.10
C THR A 63 -0.72 12.81 -4.69
N VAL A 64 -1.54 11.84 -4.34
CA VAL A 64 -1.13 10.54 -3.77
C VAL A 64 -1.87 9.39 -4.45
N PHE A 65 -1.38 8.17 -4.22
CA PHE A 65 -2.13 6.94 -4.47
C PHE A 65 -2.98 6.59 -3.25
N PRO A 66 -4.08 5.86 -3.40
CA PRO A 66 -4.86 5.33 -2.29
C PRO A 66 -4.01 4.50 -1.33
N GLY A 67 -4.20 4.69 -0.03
CA GLY A 67 -3.48 3.92 0.97
C GLY A 67 -3.32 4.60 2.32
N GLY A 68 -3.02 3.77 3.32
CA GLY A 68 -2.89 4.23 4.70
C GLY A 68 -2.15 3.27 5.61
N GLY A 69 -2.32 3.46 6.91
CA GLY A 69 -1.63 2.69 7.94
C GLY A 69 -2.18 1.29 8.11
N VAL A 70 -1.29 0.33 8.36
CA VAL A 70 -1.72 -1.00 8.82
C VAL A 70 -2.30 -0.87 10.23
N ASP A 71 -3.52 -1.37 10.41
CA ASP A 71 -4.23 -1.44 11.69
C ASP A 71 -4.12 -2.85 12.29
N THR A 72 -4.27 -2.95 13.61
CA THR A 72 -4.29 -4.26 14.29
C THR A 72 -5.44 -5.16 13.80
N ARG A 73 -6.54 -4.57 13.30
CA ARG A 73 -7.68 -5.28 12.71
C ARG A 73 -7.39 -5.86 11.31
N ASP A 74 -6.30 -5.44 10.66
CA ASP A 74 -5.83 -6.02 9.39
C ASP A 74 -5.11 -7.36 9.59
N PHE A 75 -4.85 -7.75 10.84
CA PHE A 75 -4.30 -9.07 11.17
C PHE A 75 -5.43 -10.09 11.32
N PRO A 76 -5.71 -10.90 10.29
CA PRO A 76 -6.69 -11.97 10.41
C PRO A 76 -6.23 -12.96 11.48
N GLY A 77 -7.17 -13.45 12.27
CA GLY A 77 -6.89 -14.38 13.37
C GLY A 77 -6.14 -15.64 12.90
N ARG A 78 -5.41 -16.31 13.82
CA ARG A 78 -4.62 -17.52 13.51
C ARG A 78 -5.43 -18.66 12.90
N SER A 79 -6.72 -18.78 13.24
CA SER A 79 -7.64 -19.78 12.68
C SER A 79 -7.87 -19.65 11.17
N TRP A 80 -7.47 -18.54 10.58
CA TRP A 80 -7.66 -18.19 9.16
C TRP A 80 -6.39 -18.41 8.33
N ASP A 81 -5.40 -19.09 8.86
CA ASP A 81 -4.11 -19.30 8.20
C ASP A 81 -4.21 -20.12 6.90
N ASP A 82 -5.32 -20.84 6.68
CA ASP A 82 -5.46 -21.88 5.67
C ASP A 82 -6.64 -21.69 4.68
N GLY A 83 -6.92 -20.48 4.26
CA GLY A 83 -7.63 -20.29 2.99
C GLY A 83 -9.03 -19.76 3.02
N GLU A 84 -9.68 -19.54 4.17
CA GLU A 84 -11.05 -18.96 4.15
C GLU A 84 -11.08 -17.49 3.73
N LEU A 85 -10.04 -16.71 4.09
CA LEU A 85 -9.94 -15.29 3.74
C LEU A 85 -8.78 -14.97 2.80
N TRP A 86 -8.09 -15.99 2.30
CA TRP A 86 -6.92 -15.82 1.46
C TRP A 86 -6.90 -16.83 0.32
N GLN A 87 -6.74 -16.33 -0.90
CA GLN A 87 -6.57 -17.13 -2.12
C GLN A 87 -5.34 -16.69 -2.92
N GLY A 88 -4.99 -17.45 -3.95
CA GLY A 88 -3.89 -17.15 -4.83
C GLY A 88 -2.51 -17.36 -4.19
N ARG A 89 -1.55 -16.52 -4.51
CA ARG A 89 -0.16 -16.63 -4.07
C ARG A 89 -0.05 -16.69 -2.55
N SER A 90 0.72 -17.66 -2.04
CA SER A 90 0.83 -17.89 -0.60
C SER A 90 1.43 -16.68 0.14
N ALA A 91 0.93 -16.43 1.37
CA ALA A 91 1.47 -15.38 2.24
C ALA A 91 2.97 -15.55 2.55
N ILE A 92 3.48 -16.79 2.54
CA ILE A 92 4.91 -17.07 2.72
C ILE A 92 5.72 -16.58 1.51
N SER A 93 5.23 -16.81 0.28
CA SER A 93 5.89 -16.33 -0.93
C SER A 93 5.95 -14.81 -0.96
N LEU A 94 4.83 -14.17 -0.61
CA LEU A 94 4.73 -12.72 -0.50
C LEU A 94 5.66 -12.16 0.58
N ALA A 95 5.69 -12.78 1.76
CA ALA A 95 6.56 -12.39 2.88
C ALA A 95 8.05 -12.37 2.49
N ARG A 96 8.48 -13.36 1.70
CA ARG A 96 9.85 -13.41 1.18
C ARG A 96 10.15 -12.26 0.22
N GLN A 97 9.21 -11.93 -0.67
CA GLN A 97 9.38 -10.82 -1.61
C GLN A 97 9.40 -9.45 -0.89
N LEU A 98 8.54 -9.27 0.12
CA LEU A 98 8.46 -8.03 0.91
C LEU A 98 9.57 -7.92 1.98
N GLY A 99 10.25 -9.00 2.32
CA GLY A 99 11.27 -9.01 3.38
C GLY A 99 10.67 -8.82 4.78
N VAL A 100 9.50 -9.40 5.05
CA VAL A 100 8.78 -9.32 6.34
C VAL A 100 8.31 -10.71 6.77
N THR A 101 7.73 -10.81 7.98
CA THR A 101 7.10 -12.06 8.43
C THR A 101 5.81 -12.34 7.65
N LYS A 102 5.35 -13.61 7.60
CA LYS A 102 4.09 -13.96 6.93
C LYS A 102 2.87 -13.22 7.50
N TYR A 103 2.87 -12.94 8.80
CA TYR A 103 1.79 -12.23 9.48
C TYR A 103 1.74 -10.77 9.04
N LYS A 104 2.91 -10.09 9.00
CA LYS A 104 3.01 -8.73 8.48
C LYS A 104 2.66 -8.66 6.99
N ALA A 105 3.12 -9.61 6.17
CA ALA A 105 2.77 -9.65 4.76
C ALA A 105 1.26 -9.73 4.53
N ARG A 106 0.55 -10.56 5.32
CA ARG A 106 -0.92 -10.65 5.26
C ARG A 106 -1.57 -9.35 5.69
N ALA A 107 -1.17 -8.80 6.83
CA ALA A 107 -1.72 -7.54 7.33
C ALA A 107 -1.50 -6.39 6.36
N ILE A 108 -0.33 -6.30 5.74
CA ILE A 108 -0.03 -5.28 4.72
C ILE A 108 -0.96 -5.42 3.51
N LEU A 109 -1.25 -6.66 3.03
CA LEU A 109 -2.20 -6.85 1.93
C LEU A 109 -3.63 -6.55 2.35
N PHE A 110 -4.03 -6.95 3.56
CA PHE A 110 -5.36 -6.61 4.08
C PHE A 110 -5.53 -5.10 4.19
N ALA A 111 -4.54 -4.38 4.71
CA ALA A 111 -4.52 -2.92 4.72
C ALA A 111 -4.62 -2.34 3.30
N ALA A 112 -3.85 -2.85 2.35
CA ALA A 112 -3.90 -2.38 0.96
C ALA A 112 -5.30 -2.53 0.33
N VAL A 113 -5.95 -3.68 0.54
CA VAL A 113 -7.33 -3.92 0.04
C VAL A 113 -8.33 -3.05 0.77
N ARG A 114 -8.21 -2.90 2.09
CA ARG A 114 -9.11 -2.08 2.92
C ARG A 114 -9.04 -0.62 2.52
N GLU A 115 -7.84 -0.03 2.50
CA GLU A 115 -7.62 1.38 2.17
C GLU A 115 -8.10 1.69 0.74
N LEU A 116 -7.78 0.82 -0.24
CA LEU A 116 -8.27 1.01 -1.60
C LEU A 116 -9.80 1.00 -1.65
N PHE A 117 -10.44 0.09 -0.91
CA PHE A 117 -11.90 0.01 -0.88
C PHE A 117 -12.53 1.20 -0.16
N GLU A 118 -11.98 1.61 0.98
CA GLU A 118 -12.44 2.78 1.75
C GLU A 118 -12.32 4.07 0.92
N GLU A 119 -11.18 4.29 0.26
CA GLU A 119 -10.92 5.55 -0.43
C GLU A 119 -11.50 5.62 -1.86
N THR A 120 -11.72 4.48 -2.54
CA THR A 120 -12.07 4.49 -3.96
C THR A 120 -13.29 3.65 -4.34
N GLY A 121 -13.82 2.85 -3.41
CA GLY A 121 -14.87 1.87 -3.72
C GLY A 121 -14.40 0.64 -4.50
N ILE A 122 -13.13 0.57 -4.93
CA ILE A 122 -12.58 -0.60 -5.62
C ILE A 122 -12.28 -1.70 -4.62
N PHE A 123 -12.94 -2.83 -4.76
CA PHE A 123 -12.81 -3.95 -3.85
C PHE A 123 -12.05 -5.12 -4.51
N LEU A 124 -10.75 -5.22 -4.23
CA LEU A 124 -9.87 -6.29 -4.72
C LEU A 124 -10.07 -7.59 -3.93
N ALA A 125 -11.25 -8.17 -4.07
CA ALA A 125 -11.62 -9.43 -3.44
C ALA A 125 -12.09 -10.45 -4.48
N VAL A 126 -12.02 -11.72 -4.10
CA VAL A 126 -12.53 -12.84 -4.90
C VAL A 126 -13.63 -13.54 -4.14
N ASP A 127 -14.56 -14.13 -4.89
CA ASP A 127 -15.63 -14.94 -4.33
C ASP A 127 -15.18 -16.38 -4.02
N GLY A 128 -16.13 -17.22 -3.57
CA GLY A 128 -15.86 -18.63 -3.24
C GLY A 128 -15.42 -19.50 -4.43
N THR A 129 -15.56 -19.00 -5.67
CA THR A 129 -15.08 -19.68 -6.89
C THR A 129 -13.70 -19.21 -7.31
N GLY A 130 -13.17 -18.13 -6.70
CA GLY A 130 -11.92 -17.50 -7.04
C GLY A 130 -12.07 -16.41 -8.12
N GLU A 131 -13.29 -16.08 -8.51
CA GLU A 131 -13.55 -14.99 -9.46
C GLU A 131 -13.44 -13.63 -8.78
N VAL A 132 -12.77 -12.69 -9.43
CA VAL A 132 -12.66 -11.31 -8.97
C VAL A 132 -14.03 -10.64 -9.04
N LEU A 133 -14.39 -9.88 -8.01
CA LEU A 133 -15.64 -9.14 -8.00
C LEU A 133 -15.68 -8.16 -9.17
N SER A 134 -16.76 -8.23 -9.96
CA SER A 134 -17.01 -7.28 -11.05
C SER A 134 -17.85 -6.07 -10.63
N ASP A 135 -18.50 -6.13 -9.46
CA ASP A 135 -19.30 -5.03 -8.90
C ASP A 135 -19.14 -4.95 -7.38
N ALA A 136 -18.54 -3.88 -6.89
CA ALA A 136 -18.34 -3.63 -5.48
C ALA A 136 -19.44 -2.76 -4.84
N ARG A 137 -20.35 -2.18 -5.61
CA ARG A 137 -21.41 -1.25 -5.13
C ARG A 137 -22.37 -1.91 -4.16
N THR A 138 -22.57 -3.23 -4.24
CA THR A 138 -23.35 -4.02 -3.29
C THR A 138 -22.80 -3.97 -1.87
N TYR A 139 -21.54 -3.60 -1.70
CA TYR A 139 -20.84 -3.52 -0.42
C TYR A 139 -20.68 -2.08 0.09
N HIS A 140 -21.34 -1.10 -0.54
CA HIS A 140 -21.21 0.32 -0.20
C HIS A 140 -21.48 0.61 1.29
N ASP A 141 -22.56 0.09 1.88
CA ASP A 141 -22.87 0.28 3.31
C ASP A 141 -21.76 -0.28 4.21
N GLN A 142 -21.12 -1.38 3.77
CA GLN A 142 -20.01 -1.97 4.51
C GLN A 142 -18.72 -1.16 4.34
N ARG A 143 -18.51 -0.53 3.16
CA ARG A 143 -17.43 0.43 2.95
C ARG A 143 -17.52 1.58 3.95
N MET A 144 -18.67 2.21 4.10
CA MET A 144 -18.89 3.29 5.07
C MET A 144 -18.64 2.83 6.51
N THR A 145 -18.98 1.60 6.83
CA THR A 145 -18.78 1.03 8.17
C THR A 145 -17.30 0.65 8.42
N LEU A 146 -16.54 0.33 7.38
CA LEU A 146 -15.08 0.15 7.45
C LEU A 146 -14.38 1.47 7.74
N GLU A 147 -14.71 2.53 6.99
CA GLU A 147 -14.15 3.88 7.13
C GLU A 147 -14.36 4.43 8.55
N THR A 148 -15.53 4.22 9.15
CA THR A 148 -15.83 4.60 10.54
C THR A 148 -15.19 3.67 11.59
N HIS A 149 -14.45 2.64 11.17
CA HIS A 149 -13.82 1.66 12.04
C HIS A 149 -14.77 0.78 12.87
N GLU A 150 -16.04 0.71 12.53
CA GLU A 150 -17.03 -0.12 13.22
C GLU A 150 -16.94 -1.60 12.79
N LEU A 151 -16.47 -1.88 11.56
CA LEU A 151 -16.16 -3.22 11.07
C LEU A 151 -14.67 -3.33 10.74
N SER A 152 -14.16 -4.55 10.69
CA SER A 152 -12.87 -4.88 10.07
C SER A 152 -13.08 -5.41 8.65
N LEU A 153 -12.04 -5.34 7.80
CA LEU A 153 -12.09 -6.00 6.49
C LEU A 153 -12.36 -7.52 6.65
N THR A 154 -11.81 -8.14 7.69
CA THR A 154 -12.06 -9.54 8.03
C THR A 154 -13.54 -9.84 8.21
N ASP A 155 -14.28 -8.96 8.92
CA ASP A 155 -15.73 -9.12 9.12
C ASP A 155 -16.50 -9.02 7.81
N VAL A 156 -16.12 -8.06 6.94
CA VAL A 156 -16.73 -7.90 5.61
C VAL A 156 -16.52 -9.13 4.75
N LEU A 157 -15.28 -9.62 4.66
CA LEU A 157 -14.93 -10.80 3.87
C LEU A 157 -15.69 -12.04 4.37
N GLN A 158 -15.69 -12.26 5.68
CA GLN A 158 -16.35 -13.41 6.30
C GLN A 158 -17.86 -13.40 6.06
N LYS A 159 -18.52 -12.27 6.32
CA LYS A 159 -19.97 -12.11 6.15
C LYS A 159 -20.41 -12.40 4.71
N ASN A 160 -19.59 -12.03 3.74
CA ASN A 160 -19.91 -12.13 2.32
C ASN A 160 -19.28 -13.35 1.62
N LYS A 161 -18.51 -14.19 2.36
CA LYS A 161 -17.76 -15.35 1.83
C LYS A 161 -16.78 -14.94 0.72
N LEU A 162 -16.09 -13.85 0.95
CA LEU A 162 -15.05 -13.31 0.09
C LEU A 162 -13.67 -13.59 0.67
N ALA A 163 -12.65 -13.47 -0.18
CA ALA A 163 -11.26 -13.60 0.24
C ALA A 163 -10.38 -12.53 -0.43
N VAL A 164 -9.32 -12.11 0.25
CA VAL A 164 -8.21 -11.37 -0.38
C VAL A 164 -7.43 -12.33 -1.28
N CYS A 165 -7.10 -11.90 -2.49
CA CYS A 165 -6.30 -12.69 -3.42
C CYS A 165 -4.89 -12.11 -3.58
N GLY A 166 -3.89 -12.89 -3.18
CA GLY A 166 -2.49 -12.49 -3.24
C GLY A 166 -1.94 -12.30 -4.66
N ASP A 167 -2.70 -12.69 -5.69
CA ASP A 167 -2.31 -12.51 -7.08
C ASP A 167 -2.82 -11.18 -7.69
N LEU A 168 -3.67 -10.43 -6.99
CA LEU A 168 -4.19 -9.14 -7.45
C LEU A 168 -3.30 -7.96 -7.06
N LEU A 169 -2.39 -8.14 -6.10
CA LEU A 169 -1.50 -7.11 -5.59
C LEU A 169 -0.03 -7.51 -5.82
N HIS A 170 0.66 -6.73 -6.63
CA HIS A 170 2.05 -7.00 -7.04
C HIS A 170 2.99 -6.03 -6.33
N PRO A 171 3.88 -6.51 -5.42
CA PRO A 171 4.85 -5.65 -4.75
C PRO A 171 5.67 -4.84 -5.74
N PHE A 172 5.73 -3.54 -5.54
CA PHE A 172 6.38 -2.62 -6.48
C PHE A 172 7.51 -1.83 -5.83
N ALA A 173 7.26 -1.20 -4.68
CA ALA A 173 8.26 -0.43 -3.96
C ALA A 173 8.10 -0.56 -2.45
N ARG A 174 9.16 -0.24 -1.70
CA ARG A 174 9.13 -0.07 -0.25
C ARG A 174 9.88 1.19 0.11
N TRP A 175 9.25 2.05 0.86
CA TRP A 175 9.82 3.33 1.26
C TRP A 175 9.68 3.56 2.76
N VAL A 176 10.81 3.87 3.41
CA VAL A 176 10.87 4.17 4.84
C VAL A 176 11.22 5.63 5.02
N GLY A 177 10.27 6.44 5.43
CA GLY A 177 10.46 7.88 5.54
C GLY A 177 9.58 8.51 6.62
N ASN A 178 9.88 9.75 6.97
CA ASN A 178 9.07 10.52 7.88
C ASN A 178 8.06 11.39 7.14
N SER A 179 6.89 11.55 7.75
CA SER A 179 5.90 12.54 7.33
C SER A 179 6.26 13.93 7.87
N GLU A 180 5.53 14.96 7.40
CA GLU A 180 5.67 16.33 7.90
C GLU A 180 5.40 16.44 9.41
N SER A 181 4.59 15.55 9.97
CA SER A 181 4.35 15.44 11.42
C SER A 181 5.52 14.79 12.20
N GLY A 182 6.57 14.33 11.51
CA GLY A 182 7.71 13.63 12.09
C GLY A 182 7.47 12.15 12.39
N MET A 183 6.31 11.60 12.04
CA MET A 183 6.02 10.17 12.17
C MET A 183 6.71 9.38 11.04
N TRP A 184 7.40 8.30 11.40
CA TRP A 184 8.04 7.41 10.44
C TRP A 184 7.07 6.33 9.96
N PHE A 185 7.03 6.15 8.65
CA PHE A 185 6.27 5.11 7.97
C PHE A 185 7.20 4.17 7.21
N ASP A 186 6.84 2.89 7.19
CA ASP A 186 7.42 1.85 6.34
C ASP A 186 6.32 1.43 5.35
N THR A 187 6.31 2.09 4.20
CA THR A 187 5.24 2.02 3.21
C THR A 187 5.57 1.02 2.11
N PHE A 188 4.67 0.07 1.91
CA PHE A 188 4.73 -0.90 0.82
C PHE A 188 3.75 -0.49 -0.27
N SER A 189 4.26 -0.28 -1.48
CA SER A 189 3.46 0.04 -2.66
C SER A 189 3.23 -1.21 -3.51
N PHE A 190 1.99 -1.37 -3.96
CA PHE A 190 1.55 -2.46 -4.80
C PHE A 190 0.96 -1.94 -6.10
N LEU A 191 1.25 -2.61 -7.21
CA LEU A 191 0.50 -2.42 -8.45
C LEU A 191 -0.73 -3.32 -8.43
N ALA A 192 -1.85 -2.80 -8.90
CA ALA A 192 -3.07 -3.55 -9.13
C ALA A 192 -3.72 -3.11 -10.45
N ALA A 193 -4.21 -4.08 -11.24
CA ALA A 193 -5.09 -3.77 -12.35
C ALA A 193 -6.50 -3.45 -11.83
N ASN A 194 -7.14 -2.42 -12.39
CA ASN A 194 -8.54 -2.15 -12.09
C ASN A 194 -9.40 -3.33 -12.53
N PRO A 195 -10.22 -3.92 -11.64
CA PRO A 195 -11.11 -5.01 -12.02
C PRO A 195 -12.11 -4.59 -13.09
N GLU A 196 -12.34 -5.45 -14.05
CA GLU A 196 -13.37 -5.22 -15.05
C GLU A 196 -14.75 -5.06 -14.39
N GLY A 197 -15.48 -4.00 -14.75
CA GLY A 197 -16.80 -3.69 -14.22
C GLY A 197 -16.80 -2.86 -12.93
N GLN A 198 -15.67 -2.65 -12.30
CA GLN A 198 -15.54 -1.70 -11.19
C GLN A 198 -14.99 -0.36 -11.70
N GLU A 199 -15.56 0.72 -11.21
CA GLU A 199 -15.08 2.09 -11.49
C GLU A 199 -14.83 2.79 -10.16
N PRO A 200 -13.63 3.36 -9.94
CA PRO A 200 -13.33 4.07 -8.72
C PRO A 200 -14.12 5.37 -8.63
N ASP A 201 -14.47 5.75 -7.41
CA ASP A 201 -15.10 7.02 -7.09
C ASP A 201 -14.21 7.85 -6.15
N ALA A 202 -14.60 9.09 -5.90
CA ALA A 202 -13.96 10.01 -4.97
C ALA A 202 -14.85 10.23 -3.73
N GLU A 203 -15.69 9.26 -3.36
CA GLU A 203 -16.59 9.35 -2.21
C GLU A 203 -15.82 9.05 -0.92
N THR A 204 -14.90 9.94 -0.55
CA THR A 204 -14.12 9.89 0.70
C THR A 204 -13.91 11.28 1.26
N ASP A 205 -13.86 11.40 2.59
CA ASP A 205 -13.55 12.67 3.28
C ASP A 205 -12.04 13.03 3.22
N GLU A 206 -11.19 12.16 2.66
CA GLU A 206 -9.75 12.33 2.62
C GLU A 206 -9.22 12.98 1.33
N ALA A 207 -10.04 13.06 0.27
CA ALA A 207 -9.65 13.61 -1.03
C ALA A 207 -10.57 14.73 -1.50
N ASP A 208 -9.98 15.84 -1.98
CA ASP A 208 -10.72 16.94 -2.61
C ASP A 208 -11.07 16.62 -4.08
N ASP A 209 -10.23 15.87 -4.78
CA ASP A 209 -10.40 15.46 -6.18
C ASP A 209 -9.66 14.14 -6.43
N ALA A 210 -10.19 13.30 -7.32
CA ALA A 210 -9.54 12.07 -7.73
C ALA A 210 -9.91 11.70 -9.17
N ASN A 211 -8.94 11.21 -9.94
CA ASN A 211 -9.20 10.86 -11.34
C ASN A 211 -8.09 9.97 -11.92
N TRP A 212 -8.36 9.45 -13.12
CA TRP A 212 -7.42 8.74 -13.97
C TRP A 212 -6.55 9.68 -14.77
N PHE A 213 -5.24 9.52 -14.69
CA PHE A 213 -4.28 10.28 -15.51
C PHE A 213 -3.25 9.36 -16.15
N SER A 214 -2.73 9.74 -17.31
CA SER A 214 -1.52 9.09 -17.80
C SER A 214 -0.33 9.49 -16.94
N PRO A 215 0.62 8.58 -16.67
CA PRO A 215 1.82 8.90 -15.89
C PRO A 215 2.59 10.08 -16.46
N SER A 216 2.69 10.19 -17.79
CA SER A 216 3.37 11.31 -18.46
C SER A 216 2.69 12.65 -18.18
N LEU A 217 1.35 12.70 -18.20
CA LEU A 217 0.60 13.93 -17.89
C LEU A 217 0.81 14.37 -16.44
N LEU A 218 0.86 13.42 -15.50
CA LEU A 218 1.17 13.71 -14.09
C LEU A 218 2.56 14.30 -13.93
N MET A 219 3.57 13.76 -14.64
CA MET A 219 4.94 14.30 -14.60
C MET A 219 5.01 15.70 -15.22
N ASP A 220 4.30 15.95 -16.31
CA ASP A 220 4.23 17.29 -16.92
C ASP A 220 3.50 18.27 -16.01
N GLY A 221 2.42 17.85 -15.34
CA GLY A 221 1.72 18.65 -14.34
C GLY A 221 2.63 19.01 -13.16
N TRP A 222 3.45 18.05 -12.69
CA TRP A 222 4.42 18.32 -11.63
C TRP A 222 5.52 19.30 -12.08
N ARG A 223 6.06 19.14 -13.30
CA ARG A 223 7.02 20.07 -13.88
C ARG A 223 6.46 21.47 -14.03
N ALA A 224 5.16 21.57 -14.39
CA ALA A 224 4.43 22.83 -14.49
C ALA A 224 4.02 23.43 -13.13
N GLY A 225 4.21 22.70 -12.01
CA GLY A 225 3.79 23.13 -10.67
C GLY A 225 2.28 23.06 -10.42
N LEU A 226 1.55 22.30 -11.24
CA LEU A 226 0.09 22.12 -11.12
C LEU A 226 -0.27 21.04 -10.08
N VAL A 227 0.59 20.07 -9.90
CA VAL A 227 0.44 19.00 -8.91
C VAL A 227 1.72 18.85 -8.08
N ARG A 228 1.59 18.31 -6.87
CA ARG A 228 2.72 18.10 -5.95
C ARG A 228 2.78 16.64 -5.53
N PHE A 229 3.96 16.09 -5.52
CA PHE A 229 4.23 14.71 -5.08
C PHE A 229 5.23 14.68 -3.94
N ALA A 230 5.06 13.74 -3.02
CA ALA A 230 6.17 13.31 -2.16
C ALA A 230 7.22 12.53 -2.99
N PRO A 231 8.48 12.44 -2.53
CA PRO A 231 9.54 11.72 -3.26
C PRO A 231 9.15 10.28 -3.67
N PRO A 232 8.50 9.47 -2.80
CA PRO A 232 8.05 8.12 -3.18
C PRO A 232 7.07 8.13 -4.36
N THR A 233 6.06 8.99 -4.30
CA THR A 233 5.02 9.09 -5.33
C THR A 233 5.61 9.53 -6.67
N TRP A 234 6.48 10.55 -6.64
CA TRP A 234 7.16 11.05 -7.83
C TRP A 234 7.99 9.95 -8.51
N MET A 235 8.81 9.24 -7.73
CA MET A 235 9.68 8.19 -8.27
C MET A 235 8.88 7.05 -8.91
N GLN A 236 7.77 6.66 -8.27
CA GLN A 236 6.90 5.61 -8.78
C GLN A 236 6.17 6.05 -10.07
N ILE A 237 5.64 7.28 -10.14
CA ILE A 237 5.03 7.81 -11.35
C ILE A 237 6.06 7.92 -12.48
N MET A 238 7.29 8.39 -12.18
CA MET A 238 8.37 8.46 -13.16
C MET A 238 8.69 7.07 -13.73
N GLU A 239 8.74 6.03 -12.89
CA GLU A 239 8.98 4.66 -13.35
C GLU A 239 7.82 4.17 -14.24
N LEU A 240 6.55 4.48 -13.91
CA LEU A 240 5.39 4.13 -14.74
C LEU A 240 5.51 4.70 -16.16
N THR A 241 6.15 5.86 -16.36
CA THR A 241 6.33 6.45 -17.71
C THR A 241 7.17 5.60 -18.65
N SER A 242 7.87 4.59 -18.15
CA SER A 242 8.75 3.72 -18.94
C SER A 242 8.04 2.48 -19.49
N TYR A 243 6.74 2.35 -19.25
CA TYR A 243 5.93 1.20 -19.67
C TYR A 243 4.74 1.65 -20.54
N ASP A 244 4.43 0.85 -21.54
CA ASP A 244 3.35 1.17 -22.48
C ASP A 244 1.97 0.71 -21.98
N SER A 245 1.93 -0.26 -21.04
CA SER A 245 0.67 -0.80 -20.52
C SER A 245 0.75 -1.24 -19.05
N ALA A 246 -0.41 -1.31 -18.39
CA ALA A 246 -0.56 -1.86 -17.05
C ALA A 246 -0.13 -3.32 -16.98
N ALA A 247 -0.45 -4.11 -18.01
CA ALA A 247 -0.06 -5.52 -18.08
C ALA A 247 1.47 -5.69 -18.10
N GLU A 248 2.19 -4.85 -18.84
CA GLU A 248 3.65 -4.91 -18.96
C GLU A 248 4.34 -4.64 -17.62
N ILE A 249 3.98 -3.56 -16.93
CA ILE A 249 4.60 -3.23 -15.64
C ILE A 249 4.21 -4.21 -14.54
N ILE A 250 2.99 -4.73 -14.54
CA ILE A 250 2.54 -5.76 -13.60
C ILE A 250 3.36 -7.04 -13.81
N GLU A 251 3.59 -7.46 -15.05
CA GLU A 251 4.42 -8.63 -15.35
C GLU A 251 5.87 -8.44 -14.84
N ALA A 252 6.45 -7.26 -15.09
CA ALA A 252 7.79 -6.91 -14.59
C ALA A 252 7.85 -6.93 -13.05
N ALA A 253 6.80 -6.52 -12.36
CA ALA A 253 6.73 -6.49 -10.90
C ALA A 253 6.68 -7.89 -10.25
N LYS A 254 6.19 -8.91 -10.94
CA LYS A 254 6.09 -10.29 -10.39
C LYS A 254 7.43 -10.84 -9.92
N HIS A 255 8.53 -10.45 -10.57
CA HIS A 255 9.87 -10.92 -10.28
C HIS A 255 10.75 -9.89 -9.57
N ARG A 256 10.16 -8.76 -9.17
CA ARG A 256 10.88 -7.65 -8.55
C ARG A 256 11.33 -8.00 -7.14
N THR A 257 12.59 -7.70 -6.84
CA THR A 257 13.09 -7.70 -5.47
C THR A 257 12.79 -6.36 -4.82
N ILE A 258 12.13 -6.37 -3.68
CA ILE A 258 11.75 -5.16 -2.95
C ILE A 258 12.85 -4.82 -1.93
N THR A 259 13.60 -3.77 -2.24
CA THR A 259 14.60 -3.21 -1.33
C THR A 259 14.06 -1.89 -0.75
N PRO A 260 14.08 -1.69 0.58
CA PRO A 260 13.60 -0.44 1.16
C PRO A 260 14.50 0.73 0.77
N VAL A 261 13.89 1.83 0.34
CA VAL A 261 14.53 3.15 0.27
C VAL A 261 14.31 3.82 1.62
N VAL A 262 15.38 4.18 2.31
CA VAL A 262 15.31 4.75 3.66
C VAL A 262 15.71 6.22 3.63
N GLY A 263 14.81 7.10 4.08
CA GLY A 263 14.98 8.55 4.02
C GLY A 263 14.87 9.10 2.59
N ASP A 264 15.35 10.33 2.41
CA ASP A 264 15.34 10.98 1.11
C ASP A 264 16.58 10.60 0.29
N PRO A 265 16.41 9.95 -0.88
CA PRO A 265 17.52 9.47 -1.69
C PRO A 265 18.10 10.61 -2.55
N VAL A 266 18.66 11.64 -1.89
CA VAL A 266 19.20 12.83 -2.55
C VAL A 266 20.38 12.53 -3.50
N ASP A 267 21.11 11.46 -3.23
CA ASP A 267 22.24 11.02 -4.05
C ASP A 267 21.88 9.98 -5.13
N ASP A 268 20.58 9.62 -5.25
CA ASP A 268 20.13 8.72 -6.31
C ASP A 268 20.00 9.49 -7.64
N PRO A 269 20.76 9.12 -8.70
CA PRO A 269 20.69 9.82 -9.97
C PRO A 269 19.28 9.88 -10.60
N ARG A 270 18.41 8.90 -10.28
CA ARG A 270 17.02 8.88 -10.75
C ARG A 270 16.20 10.02 -10.14
N MET A 271 16.61 10.54 -8.98
CA MET A 271 15.93 11.62 -8.25
C MET A 271 16.54 13.01 -8.51
N GLU A 272 17.51 13.12 -9.42
CA GLU A 272 18.18 14.40 -9.75
C GLU A 272 17.16 15.46 -10.16
N GLU A 273 16.18 15.11 -11.01
CA GLU A 273 15.14 16.05 -11.45
C GLU A 273 14.28 16.51 -10.26
N TYR A 274 13.96 15.62 -9.33
CA TYR A 274 13.14 15.93 -8.17
C TYR A 274 13.82 16.92 -7.21
N PHE A 275 15.06 16.64 -6.81
CA PHE A 275 15.76 17.39 -5.78
C PHE A 275 16.52 18.61 -6.28
N TYR A 276 17.04 18.57 -7.50
CA TYR A 276 18.02 19.56 -7.99
C TYR A 276 17.55 20.35 -9.21
N ARG A 277 16.59 19.88 -10.02
CA ARG A 277 15.98 20.70 -11.06
C ARG A 277 14.97 21.65 -10.46
N ALA A 278 15.47 22.79 -10.25
CA ALA A 278 14.95 24.07 -9.84
C ALA A 278 13.43 24.18 -9.63
N PRO A 279 13.01 24.16 -8.37
CA PRO A 279 11.67 24.61 -7.95
C PRO A 279 11.34 26.05 -8.35
N GLN A 280 12.35 26.94 -8.48
CA GLN A 280 12.16 28.32 -8.89
C GLN A 280 11.63 28.45 -10.31
N ASP A 281 11.86 27.46 -11.17
CA ASP A 281 11.39 27.42 -12.54
C ASP A 281 10.02 26.75 -12.67
N ARG A 282 9.43 26.28 -11.56
CA ARG A 282 8.09 25.70 -11.54
C ARG A 282 7.09 26.81 -11.23
N ILE A 283 6.25 27.12 -12.22
CA ILE A 283 5.18 28.11 -12.10
C ILE A 283 4.33 27.77 -10.86
N GLY A 284 4.22 28.69 -9.91
CA GLY A 284 3.30 28.60 -8.78
C GLY A 284 3.88 28.23 -7.42
N ARG A 285 5.18 27.97 -7.26
CA ARG A 285 5.74 27.76 -5.93
C ARG A 285 5.95 29.07 -5.16
N LYS A 286 4.98 29.37 -4.29
CA LYS A 286 5.30 29.88 -2.94
C LYS A 286 5.05 28.73 -1.99
N LEU A 287 6.12 28.18 -1.45
CA LEU A 287 6.07 27.37 -0.24
C LEU A 287 5.66 28.25 0.92
#